data_f35979b0bbb47f3b73a7b3df042ec72c
#
_entry.id   f35979b0bbb47f3b73a7b3df042ec72c
#
_cell.length_a   1.000
_cell.length_b   1.000
_cell.length_c   1.000
_cell.angle_alpha   90.00
_cell.angle_beta   90.00
_cell.angle_gamma   90.00
#
_symmetry.space_group_name_H-M   'P 1'
#
loop_
_entity.id
_entity.type
_entity.pdbx_description
1 polymer ?
#
loop_
_entity_poly.entity_id
_entity_poly.type
_entity_poly.pdbx_seq_one_letter_code
_entity_poly.pdbx_strand_id
1 'polypeptide(L)'
;VVDATGIPAVLESTFAYVKPRGKVWVFGVTPVGTYVKFPAYEVFRRDLKIIGSFAVNRTFPQSIALIKSGAVQVEPLISHQLPLDDFARGLEIAEKDPKRVKVHFNL
;
A
#
# COMPACT_ATOMS: atom_id res chain seq x y z
N VAL A 1 -5.96 0.29 11.76
CA VAL A 1 -4.68 0.77 11.23
C VAL A 1 -4.26 -0.14 10.08
N VAL A 2 -3.73 0.46 9.01
CA VAL A 2 -3.23 -0.28 7.83
C VAL A 2 -1.73 0.01 7.70
N ASP A 3 -0.92 -1.04 7.58
CA ASP A 3 0.43 -0.90 7.06
C ASP A 3 0.39 -1.14 5.53
N ALA A 4 0.72 -0.11 4.76
CA ALA A 4 0.84 -0.17 3.30
C ALA A 4 2.30 -0.01 2.83
N THR A 5 3.25 -0.03 3.77
CA THR A 5 4.67 0.22 3.45
C THR A 5 5.47 -1.05 3.21
N GLY A 6 5.11 -2.13 3.88
CA GLY A 6 5.91 -3.37 3.91
C GLY A 6 7.24 -3.23 4.66
N ILE A 7 7.41 -2.15 5.43
CA ILE A 7 8.61 -1.94 6.26
C ILE A 7 8.38 -2.57 7.63
N PRO A 8 9.20 -3.56 8.08
CA PRO A 8 8.97 -4.27 9.34
C PRO A 8 8.78 -3.36 10.54
N ALA A 9 9.64 -2.36 10.72
CA ALA A 9 9.55 -1.42 11.84
C ALA A 9 8.26 -0.58 11.83
N VAL A 10 7.73 -0.26 10.64
CA VAL A 10 6.45 0.45 10.51
C VAL A 10 5.30 -0.46 10.92
N LEU A 11 5.29 -1.71 10.44
CA LEU A 11 4.28 -2.70 10.82
C LEU A 11 4.30 -2.94 12.33
N GLU A 12 5.46 -3.11 12.94
CA GLU A 12 5.60 -3.26 14.40
C GLU A 12 5.04 -2.06 15.16
N SER A 13 5.22 -0.84 14.66
CA SER A 13 4.70 0.38 15.29
C SER A 13 3.17 0.50 15.23
N THR A 14 2.49 -0.17 14.30
CA THR A 14 1.03 -0.04 14.12
C THR A 14 0.24 -0.43 15.36
N PHE A 15 0.77 -1.34 16.19
CA PHE A 15 0.11 -1.79 17.41
C PHE A 15 -0.04 -0.70 18.47
N ALA A 16 0.79 0.35 18.42
CA ALA A 16 0.65 1.51 19.29
C ALA A 16 -0.54 2.40 18.92
N TYR A 17 -0.90 2.42 17.65
CA TYR A 17 -1.93 3.32 17.11
C TYR A 17 -3.32 2.69 16.99
N VAL A 18 -3.43 1.36 17.11
CA VAL A 18 -4.73 0.68 17.01
C VAL A 18 -5.49 0.78 18.34
N LYS A 19 -6.75 1.16 18.29
CA LYS A 19 -7.62 1.19 19.49
C LYS A 19 -8.09 -0.21 19.91
N PRO A 20 -8.53 -0.40 21.15
CA PRO A 20 -9.12 -1.68 21.60
C PRO A 20 -10.21 -2.16 20.63
N ARG A 21 -10.27 -3.49 20.41
CA ARG A 21 -11.15 -4.18 19.44
C ARG A 21 -10.92 -3.75 17.99
N GLY A 22 -9.81 -3.04 17.73
CA GLY A 22 -9.41 -2.57 16.41
C GLY A 22 -8.73 -3.65 15.59
N LYS A 23 -8.39 -3.28 14.34
CA LYS A 23 -7.75 -4.15 13.37
C LYS A 23 -6.40 -3.57 12.95
N VAL A 24 -5.38 -4.41 12.90
CA VAL A 24 -4.12 -4.15 12.20
C VAL A 24 -4.18 -4.91 10.89
N TRP A 25 -4.15 -4.20 9.79
CA TRP A 25 -4.20 -4.77 8.45
C TRP A 25 -2.81 -4.73 7.81
N VAL A 26 -2.25 -5.93 7.59
CA VAL A 26 -1.00 -6.12 6.87
C VAL A 26 -1.31 -6.09 5.38
N PHE A 27 -1.18 -4.92 4.78
CA PHE A 27 -1.43 -4.68 3.36
C PHE A 27 -0.12 -4.53 2.57
N GLY A 28 0.89 -3.89 3.17
CA GLY A 28 2.24 -3.80 2.62
C GLY A 28 2.93 -5.16 2.56
N VAL A 29 3.79 -5.35 1.57
CA VAL A 29 4.53 -6.60 1.35
C VAL A 29 5.93 -6.47 1.93
N THR A 30 6.21 -7.19 3.01
CA THR A 30 7.57 -7.32 3.55
C THR A 30 8.40 -8.27 2.68
N PRO A 31 9.74 -8.14 2.67
CA PRO A 31 10.60 -9.12 1.99
C PRO A 31 10.38 -10.55 2.50
N VAL A 32 10.49 -11.52 1.62
CA VAL A 32 10.38 -12.95 1.97
C VAL A 32 11.38 -13.31 3.06
N GLY A 33 10.94 -14.09 4.05
CA GLY A 33 11.78 -14.50 5.18
C GLY A 33 11.92 -13.46 6.29
N THR A 34 11.26 -12.31 6.17
CA THR A 34 11.23 -11.29 7.23
C THR A 34 10.23 -11.68 8.32
N TYR A 35 10.66 -11.52 9.58
CA TYR A 35 9.82 -11.68 10.75
C TYR A 35 9.61 -10.33 11.41
N VAL A 36 8.40 -10.11 11.93
CA VAL A 36 8.04 -8.91 12.70
C VAL A 36 7.64 -9.31 14.11
N LYS A 37 7.96 -8.47 15.08
CA LYS A 37 7.57 -8.65 16.48
C LYS A 37 6.24 -7.96 16.72
N PHE A 38 5.37 -8.58 17.48
CA PHE A 38 4.14 -7.94 17.92
C PHE A 38 3.90 -8.20 19.42
N PRO A 39 3.24 -7.27 20.13
CA PRO A 39 2.98 -7.39 21.55
C PRO A 39 1.81 -8.36 21.80
N ALA A 40 2.08 -9.65 21.89
CA ALA A 40 1.04 -10.70 21.97
C ALA A 40 0.08 -10.47 23.13
N TYR A 41 0.58 -10.05 24.32
CA TYR A 41 -0.27 -9.73 25.47
C TYR A 41 -1.22 -8.56 25.17
N GLU A 42 -0.76 -7.51 24.50
CA GLU A 42 -1.62 -6.38 24.12
C GLU A 42 -2.68 -6.79 23.07
N VAL A 43 -2.32 -7.66 22.15
CA VAL A 43 -3.28 -8.22 21.18
C VAL A 43 -4.41 -8.96 21.93
N PHE A 44 -4.06 -9.79 22.90
CA PHE A 44 -5.04 -10.49 23.75
C PHE A 44 -5.86 -9.50 24.60
N ARG A 45 -5.19 -8.67 25.42
CA ARG A 45 -5.85 -7.78 26.38
C ARG A 45 -6.79 -6.78 25.73
N ARG A 46 -6.46 -6.30 24.53
CA ARG A 46 -7.21 -5.30 23.79
C ARG A 46 -8.14 -5.88 22.72
N ASP A 47 -8.27 -7.21 22.65
CA ASP A 47 -9.09 -7.91 21.64
C ASP A 47 -8.78 -7.42 20.20
N LEU A 48 -7.49 -7.36 19.84
CA LEU A 48 -7.07 -6.89 18.52
C LEU A 48 -7.16 -8.00 17.48
N LYS A 49 -7.43 -7.61 16.24
CA LYS A 49 -7.41 -8.52 15.07
C LYS A 49 -6.24 -8.17 14.16
N ILE A 50 -5.45 -9.17 13.79
CA ILE A 50 -4.40 -9.04 12.78
C ILE A 50 -4.94 -9.69 11.51
N ILE A 51 -4.98 -8.93 10.41
CA ILE A 51 -5.57 -9.35 9.14
C ILE A 51 -4.52 -9.19 8.04
N GLY A 52 -4.26 -10.25 7.30
CA GLY A 52 -3.49 -10.21 6.07
C GLY A 52 -4.39 -10.11 4.85
N SER A 53 -3.83 -9.63 3.75
CA SER A 53 -4.45 -9.71 2.43
C SER A 53 -3.41 -10.07 1.39
N PHE A 54 -3.81 -10.89 0.44
CA PHE A 54 -2.96 -11.25 -0.70
C PHE A 54 -3.45 -10.53 -1.94
N ALA A 55 -2.52 -9.88 -2.65
CA ALA A 55 -2.86 -9.11 -3.83
C ALA A 55 -3.28 -9.99 -5.01
N VAL A 56 -4.06 -9.38 -5.88
CA VAL A 56 -4.58 -9.86 -7.16
C VAL A 56 -5.57 -11.00 -7.05
N ASN A 57 -6.57 -10.83 -6.22
CA ASN A 57 -7.66 -11.80 -6.05
C ASN A 57 -8.77 -11.59 -7.10
N ARG A 58 -8.47 -11.74 -8.41
CA ARG A 58 -9.43 -11.63 -9.53
C ARG A 58 -10.32 -10.37 -9.51
N THR A 59 -9.82 -9.26 -8.93
CA THR A 59 -10.58 -8.02 -8.74
C THR A 59 -10.41 -7.01 -9.88
N PHE A 60 -9.62 -7.31 -10.90
CA PHE A 60 -9.38 -6.39 -12.02
C PHE A 60 -10.67 -5.93 -12.71
N PRO A 61 -11.63 -6.82 -13.06
CA PRO A 61 -12.87 -6.37 -13.71
C PRO A 61 -13.64 -5.38 -12.87
N GLN A 62 -13.75 -5.63 -11.55
CA GLN A 62 -14.43 -4.72 -10.62
C GLN A 62 -13.70 -3.38 -10.49
N SER A 63 -12.37 -3.41 -10.40
CA SER A 63 -11.57 -2.19 -10.32
C SER A 63 -11.71 -1.33 -11.58
N ILE A 64 -11.68 -1.95 -12.76
CA ILE A 64 -11.90 -1.26 -14.04
C ILE A 64 -13.32 -0.66 -14.09
N ALA A 65 -14.33 -1.39 -13.65
CA ALA A 65 -15.70 -0.90 -13.61
C ALA A 65 -15.85 0.32 -12.68
N LEU A 66 -15.19 0.31 -11.51
CA LEU A 66 -15.19 1.43 -10.56
C LEU A 66 -14.53 2.68 -11.14
N ILE A 67 -13.41 2.52 -11.85
CA ILE A 67 -12.73 3.62 -12.53
C ILE A 67 -13.62 4.17 -13.68
N LYS A 68 -14.13 3.29 -14.53
CA LYS A 68 -14.99 3.68 -15.66
C LYS A 68 -16.26 4.37 -15.23
N SER A 69 -16.85 4.01 -14.12
CA SER A 69 -18.05 4.65 -13.58
C SER A 69 -17.79 5.99 -12.88
N GLY A 70 -16.51 6.37 -12.70
CA GLY A 70 -16.13 7.57 -11.95
C GLY A 70 -16.29 7.44 -10.42
N ALA A 71 -16.64 6.25 -9.92
CA ALA A 71 -16.75 6.00 -8.47
C ALA A 71 -15.38 6.10 -7.76
N VAL A 72 -14.30 5.85 -8.50
CA VAL A 72 -12.92 6.06 -8.06
C VAL A 72 -12.23 6.97 -9.06
N GLN A 73 -11.73 8.11 -8.59
CA GLN A 73 -10.96 9.05 -9.38
C GLN A 73 -9.47 8.72 -9.22
N VAL A 74 -8.82 8.38 -10.30
CA VAL A 74 -7.40 7.99 -10.32
C VAL A 74 -6.49 9.05 -10.95
N GLU A 75 -7.05 9.96 -11.75
CA GLU A 75 -6.32 11.01 -12.44
C GLU A 75 -5.46 11.88 -11.50
N PRO A 76 -5.95 12.30 -10.33
CA PRO A 76 -5.14 13.09 -9.39
C PRO A 76 -3.91 12.35 -8.83
N LEU A 77 -3.86 11.02 -8.97
CA LEU A 77 -2.72 10.21 -8.54
C LEU A 77 -1.60 10.18 -9.57
N ILE A 78 -1.89 10.55 -10.83
CA ILE A 78 -0.89 10.57 -11.91
C ILE A 78 -0.11 11.88 -11.78
N SER A 79 1.03 11.80 -11.10
CA SER A 79 1.87 12.99 -10.85
C SER A 79 2.75 13.36 -12.05
N HIS A 80 3.10 12.37 -12.88
CA HIS A 80 3.97 12.56 -14.04
C HIS A 80 3.48 11.73 -15.22
N GLN A 81 3.48 12.36 -16.40
CA GLN A 81 3.23 11.70 -17.69
C GLN A 81 4.39 12.00 -18.63
N LEU A 82 5.00 10.96 -19.15
CA LEU A 82 6.19 11.04 -20.00
C LEU A 82 5.97 10.22 -21.28
N PRO A 83 6.58 10.59 -22.40
CA PRO A 83 6.67 9.70 -23.54
C PRO A 83 7.52 8.48 -23.20
N LEU A 84 7.30 7.36 -23.89
CA LEU A 84 8.03 6.13 -23.66
C LEU A 84 9.55 6.29 -23.88
N ASP A 85 9.96 7.18 -24.78
CA ASP A 85 11.37 7.46 -25.05
C ASP A 85 12.10 8.03 -23.82
N ASP A 86 11.38 8.64 -22.89
CA ASP A 86 11.90 9.17 -21.61
C ASP A 86 11.87 8.14 -20.47
N PHE A 87 11.84 6.84 -20.78
CA PHE A 87 11.68 5.78 -19.79
C PHE A 87 12.72 5.85 -18.65
N ALA A 88 13.99 6.05 -18.99
CA ALA A 88 15.07 6.16 -18.02
C ALA A 88 14.85 7.34 -17.03
N ARG A 89 14.41 8.50 -17.56
CA ARG A 89 14.04 9.67 -16.75
C ARG A 89 12.84 9.38 -15.85
N GLY A 90 11.85 8.65 -16.36
CA GLY A 90 10.69 8.26 -15.58
C GLY A 90 11.04 7.35 -14.40
N LEU A 91 11.97 6.43 -14.57
CA LEU A 91 12.50 5.62 -13.47
C LEU A 91 13.23 6.46 -12.42
N GLU A 92 14.04 7.42 -12.86
CA GLU A 92 14.72 8.33 -11.94
C GLU A 92 13.73 9.17 -11.12
N ILE A 93 12.68 9.71 -11.75
CA ILE A 93 11.59 10.40 -11.05
C ILE A 93 10.91 9.46 -10.04
N ALA A 94 10.58 8.25 -10.46
CA ALA A 94 9.93 7.26 -9.60
C ALA A 94 10.77 6.86 -8.38
N GLU A 95 12.09 6.98 -8.46
CA GLU A 95 13.01 6.70 -7.36
C GLU A 95 13.24 7.91 -6.47
N LYS A 96 13.48 9.09 -7.03
CA LYS A 96 14.08 10.22 -6.33
C LYS A 96 13.15 11.41 -6.09
N ASP A 97 12.11 11.62 -6.91
CA ASP A 97 11.27 12.80 -6.76
C ASP A 97 10.35 12.69 -5.54
N PRO A 98 10.46 13.56 -4.54
CA PRO A 98 9.61 13.53 -3.35
C PRO A 98 8.14 13.84 -3.65
N LYS A 99 7.83 14.44 -4.80
CA LYS A 99 6.46 14.76 -5.23
C LYS A 99 5.80 13.66 -6.05
N ARG A 100 6.55 12.59 -6.37
CA ARG A 100 5.98 11.48 -7.13
C ARG A 100 4.87 10.78 -6.37
N VAL A 101 3.81 10.48 -7.08
CA VAL A 101 2.76 9.54 -6.64
C VAL A 101 2.70 8.40 -7.64
N LYS A 102 2.45 8.71 -8.90
CA LYS A 102 2.42 7.74 -9.99
C LYS A 102 3.03 8.33 -11.25
N VAL A 103 3.97 7.62 -11.85
CA VAL A 103 4.58 7.97 -13.14
C VAL A 103 3.97 7.10 -14.21
N HIS A 104 3.39 7.72 -15.25
CA HIS A 104 2.84 7.05 -16.42
C HIS A 104 3.66 7.33 -17.65
N PHE A 105 3.72 6.36 -18.58
CA PHE A 105 4.27 6.53 -19.91
C PHE A 105 3.13 6.47 -20.93
N ASN A 106 3.14 7.41 -21.87
CA ASN A 106 2.25 7.40 -23.01
C ASN A 106 2.93 6.60 -24.15
N LEU A 107 2.14 5.72 -24.77
CA LEU A 107 2.55 4.93 -25.94
C LEU A 107 2.26 5.69 -27.22
#